data_bb0f51847346acd193515c942a30569d
#
_entry.id   bb0f51847346acd193515c942a30569d
#
_cell.length_a   1.000
_cell.length_b   1.000
_cell.length_c   1.000
_cell.angle_alpha   90.00
_cell.angle_beta   90.00
_cell.angle_gamma   90.00
#
_symmetry.space_group_name_H-M   'P 1'
#
loop_
_entity.id
_entity.type
_entity.pdbx_description
1 polymer ?
#
loop_
_entity_poly.entity_id
_entity_poly.type
_entity_poly.pdbx_seq_one_letter_code
_entity_poly.pdbx_strand_id
1 'polypeptide(L)'
;MACPFFYPVARFETDTWAVPPRLPLGDPYSGECRASDASFQPDENHLRHICNLGYGRSRCDRFPETSSNDAVRFHLTPESGELIRIQFVFEKECWPKEHGVFDCNGSTANLTGGPDDQILRKQAAAFIESYLRRKG
;
A
#
# COMPACT_ATOMS: atom_id res chain seq x y z
N MET A 1 2.58 -7.06 2.00
CA MET A 1 1.19 -6.56 1.91
C MET A 1 1.01 -5.40 2.88
N ALA A 2 0.28 -4.39 2.48
CA ALA A 2 0.14 -3.19 3.30
C ALA A 2 -1.14 -3.26 4.15
N CYS A 3 -1.17 -2.52 5.27
CA CYS A 3 -2.38 -2.38 6.07
C CYS A 3 -3.44 -1.60 5.28
N PRO A 4 -4.70 -2.08 5.22
CA PRO A 4 -5.74 -1.40 4.44
C PRO A 4 -6.08 0.01 4.93
N PHE A 5 -5.66 0.39 6.13
CA PHE A 5 -5.93 1.71 6.70
C PHE A 5 -4.71 2.63 6.67
N PHE A 6 -3.60 2.17 6.12
CA PHE A 6 -2.37 2.95 6.06
C PHE A 6 -2.38 3.86 4.83
N TYR A 7 -2.32 5.16 5.07
CA TYR A 7 -2.25 6.18 4.03
C TYR A 7 -0.79 6.63 3.90
N PRO A 8 -0.04 6.15 2.90
CA PRO A 8 1.38 6.51 2.77
C PRO A 8 1.53 7.94 2.28
N VAL A 9 2.44 8.69 2.89
CA VAL A 9 2.66 10.11 2.57
C VAL A 9 4.02 10.31 1.92
N ALA A 10 5.09 9.79 2.51
CA ALA A 10 6.44 10.03 2.03
C ALA A 10 7.29 8.78 2.14
N ARG A 11 8.23 8.62 1.21
CA ARG A 11 9.18 7.52 1.28
C ARG A 11 10.04 7.69 2.52
N PHE A 12 10.16 6.61 3.28
CA PHE A 12 10.94 6.57 4.51
C PHE A 12 12.35 6.11 4.20
N GLU A 13 13.35 6.85 4.68
CA GLU A 13 14.74 6.44 4.51
C GLU A 13 15.06 5.32 5.50
N THR A 14 15.64 4.25 4.99
CA THR A 14 15.75 2.99 5.70
C THR A 14 17.15 2.56 6.04
N ASP A 15 18.05 3.51 6.22
CA ASP A 15 19.43 3.18 6.56
C ASP A 15 19.52 2.36 7.85
N THR A 16 18.52 2.50 8.72
CA THR A 16 18.48 1.80 10.00
C THR A 16 17.70 0.49 9.96
N TRP A 17 17.01 0.21 8.85
CA TRP A 17 16.26 -1.02 8.73
C TRP A 17 17.13 -2.12 8.16
N ALA A 18 17.14 -3.28 8.80
CA ALA A 18 17.71 -4.47 8.18
C ALA A 18 17.01 -4.66 6.84
N VAL A 19 17.77 -4.91 5.79
CA VAL A 19 17.27 -4.92 4.42
C VAL A 19 15.96 -5.71 4.33
N PRO A 20 14.82 -5.06 4.18
CA PRO A 20 13.59 -5.78 3.92
C PRO A 20 13.64 -6.25 2.48
N PRO A 21 13.56 -7.53 2.23
CA PRO A 21 13.75 -8.05 0.88
C PRO A 21 12.69 -7.54 -0.09
N ARG A 22 11.46 -7.35 0.36
CA ARG A 22 10.37 -6.88 -0.52
C ARG A 22 9.29 -6.25 0.32
N LEU A 23 9.11 -4.96 0.15
CA LEU A 23 8.01 -4.25 0.78
C LEU A 23 6.82 -4.20 -0.16
N PRO A 24 5.60 -4.37 0.34
CA PRO A 24 4.39 -4.40 -0.50
C PRO A 24 4.18 -3.18 -1.38
N LEU A 25 4.59 -2.02 -0.89
CA LEU A 25 4.49 -0.77 -1.66
C LEU A 25 5.79 -0.45 -2.41
N GLY A 26 6.73 -1.38 -2.46
CA GLY A 26 8.01 -1.21 -3.15
C GLY A 26 9.07 -0.57 -2.29
N ASP A 27 8.74 0.44 -1.53
CA ASP A 27 9.60 1.11 -0.57
C ASP A 27 8.88 1.20 0.77
N PRO A 28 9.60 1.43 1.87
CA PRO A 28 8.96 1.78 3.12
C PRO A 28 8.45 3.22 3.06
N TYR A 29 7.27 3.44 3.61
CA TYR A 29 6.65 4.75 3.63
C TYR A 29 6.30 5.16 5.06
N SER A 30 6.45 6.43 5.35
CA SER A 30 5.80 7.07 6.49
C SER A 30 4.42 7.54 6.04
N GLY A 31 3.51 7.71 6.98
CA GLY A 31 2.17 8.14 6.62
C GLY A 31 1.26 8.17 7.82
N GLU A 32 -0.01 8.02 7.56
CA GLU A 32 -1.06 8.15 8.56
C GLU A 32 -1.88 6.87 8.66
N CYS A 33 -2.33 6.56 9.86
CA CYS A 33 -3.34 5.54 10.08
C CYS A 33 -4.71 6.21 10.00
N ARG A 34 -5.56 5.74 9.10
CA ARG A 34 -6.92 6.25 8.92
C ARG A 34 -7.96 5.20 9.31
N ALA A 35 -7.67 4.43 10.33
CA ALA A 35 -8.58 3.42 10.84
C ALA A 35 -9.75 4.02 11.64
N SER A 36 -9.64 5.28 12.04
CA SER A 36 -10.70 6.00 12.74
C SER A 36 -10.91 7.37 12.11
N ASP A 37 -11.90 8.11 12.57
CA ASP A 37 -12.22 9.43 12.05
C ASP A 37 -11.07 10.43 12.21
N ALA A 38 -10.27 10.27 13.24
CA ALA A 38 -9.07 11.09 13.44
C ALA A 38 -7.86 10.36 12.89
N SER A 39 -7.10 11.02 12.03
CA SER A 39 -5.87 10.43 11.54
C SER A 39 -4.82 10.37 12.65
N PHE A 40 -3.98 9.35 12.60
CA PHE A 40 -2.99 9.07 13.63
C PHE A 40 -1.65 8.78 12.94
N GLN A 41 -0.56 9.31 13.50
CA GLN A 41 0.77 9.03 12.98
C GLN A 41 1.37 7.84 13.72
N PRO A 42 1.54 6.69 13.05
CA PRO A 42 2.17 5.54 13.69
C PRO A 42 3.64 5.82 13.98
N ASP A 43 4.15 5.22 15.04
CA ASP A 43 5.58 5.27 15.32
C ASP A 43 6.37 4.39 14.34
N GLU A 44 7.69 4.49 14.38
CA GLU A 44 8.56 3.76 13.45
C GLU A 44 8.37 2.25 13.57
N ASN A 45 8.17 1.75 14.77
CA ASN A 45 7.97 0.32 14.99
C ASN A 45 6.69 -0.19 14.32
N HIS A 46 5.58 0.57 14.44
CA HIS A 46 4.34 0.25 13.76
C HIS A 46 4.48 0.35 12.25
N LEU A 47 5.14 1.39 11.77
CA LEU A 47 5.39 1.56 10.34
C LEU A 47 6.14 0.38 9.76
N ARG A 48 7.19 -0.04 10.45
CA ARG A 48 8.06 -1.11 9.98
C ARG A 48 7.41 -2.49 10.01
N HIS A 49 6.71 -2.81 11.08
CA HIS A 49 6.24 -4.18 11.33
C HIS A 49 4.78 -4.42 10.98
N ILE A 50 3.99 -3.35 10.84
CA ILE A 50 2.55 -3.48 10.66
C ILE A 50 2.05 -2.67 9.47
N CYS A 51 2.25 -1.34 9.47
CA CYS A 51 1.63 -0.48 8.46
C CYS A 51 2.09 -0.81 7.04
N ASN A 52 3.37 -1.02 6.86
CA ASN A 52 3.94 -1.35 5.55
C ASN A 52 3.82 -2.83 5.18
N LEU A 53 3.44 -3.69 6.11
CA LEU A 53 3.40 -5.14 5.89
C LEU A 53 1.99 -5.74 5.94
N GLY A 54 1.04 -5.05 6.58
CA GLY A 54 -0.30 -5.57 6.75
C GLY A 54 -0.43 -6.56 7.90
N TYR A 55 -1.61 -7.14 8.00
CA TYR A 55 -1.93 -8.13 9.03
C TYR A 55 -1.75 -7.59 10.44
N GLY A 56 -2.29 -6.37 10.66
CA GLY A 56 -2.26 -5.73 11.97
C GLY A 56 -3.29 -6.27 12.96
N ARG A 57 -4.25 -7.08 12.50
CA ARG A 57 -5.26 -7.64 13.39
C ARG A 57 -4.57 -8.42 14.51
N SER A 58 -4.98 -8.17 15.73
CA SER A 58 -4.40 -8.73 16.97
C SER A 58 -2.97 -8.29 17.28
N ARG A 59 -2.35 -7.46 16.43
CA ARG A 59 -1.01 -6.90 16.66
C ARG A 59 -1.04 -5.39 16.82
N CYS A 60 -2.04 -4.74 16.23
CA CYS A 60 -2.24 -3.29 16.31
C CYS A 60 -3.57 -3.03 17.01
N ASP A 61 -3.53 -2.35 18.14
CA ASP A 61 -4.73 -2.05 18.92
C ASP A 61 -5.67 -1.04 18.24
N ARG A 62 -5.20 -0.37 17.19
CA ARG A 62 -6.02 0.53 16.39
C ARG A 62 -6.71 -0.16 15.21
N PHE A 63 -6.37 -1.41 14.94
CA PHE A 63 -6.95 -2.13 13.81
C PHE A 63 -8.41 -2.45 14.12
N PRO A 64 -9.38 -2.00 13.27
CA PRO A 64 -10.79 -2.24 13.54
C PRO A 64 -11.13 -3.74 13.45
N GLU A 65 -11.71 -4.27 14.50
CA GLU A 65 -12.12 -5.68 14.52
C GLU A 65 -13.21 -5.98 13.48
N THR A 66 -13.98 -4.96 13.11
CA THR A 66 -15.03 -5.09 12.12
C THR A 66 -14.51 -5.05 10.68
N SER A 67 -13.22 -4.81 10.49
CA SER A 67 -12.66 -4.76 9.14
C SER A 67 -12.82 -6.09 8.43
N SER A 68 -13.24 -6.03 7.17
CA SER A 68 -13.35 -7.21 6.33
C SER A 68 -12.03 -7.58 5.65
N ASN A 69 -11.00 -6.74 5.76
CA ASN A 69 -9.72 -6.94 5.09
C ASN A 69 -8.57 -6.85 6.08
N ASP A 70 -7.59 -7.73 5.96
CA ASP A 70 -6.40 -7.75 6.80
C ASP A 70 -5.21 -7.08 6.14
N ALA A 71 -5.13 -7.13 4.81
CA ALA A 71 -4.00 -6.60 4.06
C ALA A 71 -4.40 -6.33 2.62
N VAL A 72 -3.59 -5.52 1.95
CA VAL A 72 -3.72 -5.28 0.52
C VAL A 72 -2.36 -5.47 -0.14
N ARG A 73 -2.34 -6.09 -1.31
CA ARG A 73 -1.14 -6.25 -2.11
C ARG A 73 -1.39 -5.77 -3.52
N PHE A 74 -0.30 -5.42 -4.21
CA PHE A 74 -0.34 -4.88 -5.55
C PHE A 74 0.54 -5.71 -6.48
N HIS A 75 0.11 -5.81 -7.72
CA HIS A 75 0.87 -6.43 -8.79
C HIS A 75 0.81 -5.54 -10.02
N LEU A 76 1.93 -5.38 -10.68
CA LEU A 76 2.04 -4.49 -11.83
C LEU A 76 2.25 -5.30 -13.09
N THR A 77 1.49 -4.96 -14.14
CA THR A 77 1.62 -5.56 -15.46
C THR A 77 1.80 -4.45 -16.47
N PRO A 78 2.97 -4.37 -17.14
CA PRO A 78 3.13 -3.43 -18.23
C PRO A 78 2.20 -3.79 -19.38
N GLU A 79 1.50 -2.79 -19.91
CA GLU A 79 0.68 -2.94 -21.10
C GLU A 79 1.41 -2.28 -22.29
N SER A 80 0.71 -2.05 -23.39
CA SER A 80 1.33 -1.46 -24.56
C SER A 80 1.62 0.02 -24.37
N GLY A 81 2.75 0.48 -24.89
CA GLY A 81 3.17 1.88 -24.79
C GLY A 81 3.53 2.26 -23.36
N GLU A 82 3.00 3.36 -22.87
CA GLU A 82 3.23 3.85 -21.53
C GLU A 82 2.17 3.40 -20.53
N LEU A 83 1.22 2.59 -20.95
CA LEU A 83 0.15 2.12 -20.09
C LEU A 83 0.64 1.01 -19.17
N ILE A 84 0.37 1.17 -17.89
CA ILE A 84 0.69 0.20 -16.86
C ILE A 84 -0.59 -0.15 -16.12
N ARG A 85 -0.82 -1.44 -15.91
CA ARG A 85 -1.97 -1.90 -15.13
C ARG A 85 -1.51 -2.35 -13.76
N ILE A 86 -2.17 -1.85 -12.74
CA ILE A 86 -1.89 -2.21 -11.36
C ILE A 86 -3.09 -2.98 -10.83
N GLN A 87 -2.86 -4.24 -10.50
CA GLN A 87 -3.87 -5.06 -9.87
C GLN A 87 -3.73 -4.96 -8.36
N PHE A 88 -4.82 -4.74 -7.66
CA PHE A 88 -4.83 -4.82 -6.21
C PHE A 88 -5.64 -6.03 -5.75
N VAL A 89 -5.25 -6.58 -4.62
CA VAL A 89 -5.94 -7.70 -3.99
C VAL A 89 -6.05 -7.42 -2.50
N PHE A 90 -7.27 -7.37 -1.98
CA PHE A 90 -7.49 -7.39 -0.54
C PHE A 90 -7.49 -8.83 -0.05
N GLU A 91 -6.86 -9.05 1.09
CA GLU A 91 -6.79 -10.37 1.71
C GLU A 91 -7.40 -10.36 3.09
N LYS A 92 -7.96 -11.49 3.45
CA LYS A 92 -8.41 -11.79 4.81
C LYS A 92 -7.96 -13.20 5.17
N GLU A 93 -7.28 -13.34 6.29
CA GLU A 93 -6.76 -14.63 6.77
C GLU A 93 -5.94 -15.35 5.71
N CYS A 94 -5.12 -14.57 4.98
CA CYS A 94 -4.25 -15.04 3.91
C CYS A 94 -4.97 -15.52 2.64
N TRP A 95 -6.26 -15.27 2.53
CA TRP A 95 -7.03 -15.62 1.33
C TRP A 95 -7.42 -14.35 0.57
N PRO A 96 -7.36 -14.37 -0.76
CA PRO A 96 -7.85 -13.23 -1.55
C PRO A 96 -9.36 -13.11 -1.40
N LYS A 97 -9.81 -11.87 -1.16
CA LYS A 97 -11.22 -11.59 -0.92
C LYS A 97 -11.83 -10.71 -2.00
N GLU A 98 -11.16 -9.63 -2.34
CA GLU A 98 -11.57 -8.69 -3.38
C GLU A 98 -10.38 -8.34 -4.22
N HIS A 99 -10.63 -8.05 -5.50
CA HIS A 99 -9.57 -7.60 -6.39
C HIS A 99 -10.14 -6.61 -7.40
N GLY A 100 -9.23 -5.86 -8.02
CA GLY A 100 -9.57 -4.94 -9.07
C GLY A 100 -8.31 -4.39 -9.69
N VAL A 101 -8.47 -3.39 -10.57
CA VAL A 101 -7.34 -2.81 -11.29
C VAL A 101 -7.43 -1.30 -11.33
N PHE A 102 -6.27 -0.67 -11.34
CA PHE A 102 -6.10 0.72 -11.76
C PHE A 102 -5.27 0.73 -13.03
N ASP A 103 -5.54 1.68 -13.91
CA ASP A 103 -4.67 1.96 -15.02
C ASP A 103 -3.81 3.18 -14.69
N CYS A 104 -2.58 3.18 -15.17
CA CYS A 104 -1.63 4.24 -14.86
C CYS A 104 -0.85 4.59 -16.12
N ASN A 105 -0.65 5.88 -16.34
CA ASN A 105 0.26 6.35 -17.40
C ASN A 105 1.68 6.36 -16.82
N GLY A 106 2.59 5.61 -17.44
CA GLY A 106 3.96 5.47 -16.94
C GLY A 106 4.78 6.75 -17.01
N SER A 107 4.37 7.75 -17.81
CA SER A 107 5.06 9.04 -17.88
C SER A 107 4.62 10.00 -16.79
N THR A 108 3.32 10.01 -16.47
CA THR A 108 2.75 11.02 -15.58
C THR A 108 2.39 10.44 -14.22
N ALA A 109 2.42 9.12 -14.07
CA ALA A 109 2.03 8.41 -12.86
C ALA A 109 0.58 8.69 -12.43
N ASN A 110 -0.29 9.10 -13.36
CA ASN A 110 -1.69 9.34 -13.07
C ASN A 110 -2.47 8.04 -13.08
N LEU A 111 -3.20 7.81 -11.99
CA LEU A 111 -4.08 6.64 -11.87
C LEU A 111 -5.47 6.97 -12.42
N THR A 112 -6.03 6.02 -13.16
CA THR A 112 -7.40 6.12 -13.69
C THR A 112 -8.12 4.80 -13.46
N GLY A 113 -9.44 4.85 -13.42
CA GLY A 113 -10.25 3.68 -13.16
C GLY A 113 -10.17 3.25 -11.70
N GLY A 114 -10.61 2.04 -11.43
CA GLY A 114 -10.57 1.47 -10.09
C GLY A 114 -11.56 2.08 -9.13
N PRO A 115 -11.61 1.56 -7.91
CA PRO A 115 -12.53 2.08 -6.89
C PRO A 115 -12.11 3.44 -6.36
N ASP A 116 -13.06 4.15 -5.77
CA ASP A 116 -12.88 5.50 -5.27
C ASP A 116 -12.46 5.52 -3.80
N ASP A 117 -11.66 4.56 -3.39
CA ASP A 117 -11.10 4.44 -2.05
C ASP A 117 -9.80 5.25 -2.00
N GLN A 118 -9.80 6.32 -1.22
CA GLN A 118 -8.67 7.24 -1.15
C GLN A 118 -7.41 6.60 -0.60
N ILE A 119 -7.55 5.72 0.38
CA ILE A 119 -6.41 5.01 0.96
C ILE A 119 -5.81 4.06 -0.07
N LEU A 120 -6.64 3.27 -0.72
CA LEU A 120 -6.21 2.32 -1.74
C LEU A 120 -5.53 3.04 -2.90
N ARG A 121 -6.10 4.15 -3.37
CA ARG A 121 -5.51 4.94 -4.45
C ARG A 121 -4.16 5.52 -4.06
N LYS A 122 -4.03 5.98 -2.82
CA LYS A 122 -2.75 6.51 -2.33
C LYS A 122 -1.68 5.43 -2.24
N GLN A 123 -2.06 4.24 -1.81
CA GLN A 123 -1.15 3.10 -1.79
C GLN A 123 -0.74 2.67 -3.20
N ALA A 124 -1.68 2.65 -4.13
CA ALA A 124 -1.38 2.35 -5.52
C ALA A 124 -0.42 3.39 -6.13
N ALA A 125 -0.63 4.66 -5.82
CA ALA A 125 0.27 5.73 -6.26
C ALA A 125 1.67 5.55 -5.68
N ALA A 126 1.78 5.21 -4.41
CA ALA A 126 3.08 4.94 -3.78
C ALA A 126 3.78 3.75 -4.45
N PHE A 127 3.03 2.70 -4.75
CA PHE A 127 3.55 1.53 -5.43
C PHE A 127 4.11 1.87 -6.80
N ILE A 128 3.37 2.66 -7.59
CA ILE A 128 3.83 3.04 -8.93
C ILE A 128 5.02 4.00 -8.89
N GLU A 129 5.06 4.91 -7.94
CA GLU A 129 6.21 5.81 -7.75
C GLU A 129 7.48 5.01 -7.46
N SER A 130 7.38 4.01 -6.61
CA SER A 130 8.51 3.14 -6.29
C SER A 130 8.98 2.36 -7.52
N TYR A 131 8.04 1.85 -8.31
CA TYR A 131 8.36 1.15 -9.55
C TYR A 131 9.07 2.06 -10.54
N LEU A 132 8.53 3.24 -10.78
CA LEU A 132 9.10 4.18 -11.77
C LEU A 132 10.47 4.66 -11.35
N ARG A 133 10.69 4.89 -10.07
CA ARG A 133 12.00 5.30 -9.56
C ARG A 133 13.05 4.22 -9.77
N ARG A 134 12.69 2.95 -9.58
CA ARG A 134 13.61 1.82 -9.78
C ARG A 134 13.86 1.51 -11.25
N LYS A 135 12.87 1.76 -12.08
CA LYS A 135 13.00 1.56 -13.52
C LYS A 135 13.92 2.57 -14.19
N GLY A 136 13.84 3.82 -13.71
CA GLY A 136 14.68 4.89 -14.22
C GLY A 136 16.04 4.90 -13.58
#